data_3e2cb6ee1873e766215bed8798d7a7af
#
_entry.id   3e2cb6ee1873e766215bed8798d7a7af
#
_cell.length_a   1.000
_cell.length_b   1.000
_cell.length_c   1.000
_cell.angle_alpha   90.00
_cell.angle_beta   90.00
_cell.angle_gamma   90.00
#
_symmetry.space_group_name_H-M   'P 1'
#
loop_
_entity.id
_entity.type
_entity.pdbx_description
1 polymer ?
#
loop_
_entity_poly.entity_id
_entity_poly.type
_entity_poly.pdbx_seq_one_letter_code
_entity_poly.pdbx_strand_id
1 'polypeptide(L)'
;MILIFLSPFLLYFFSFIINKENLKKFFNNYLKIVPRIIIMQIIFTFISFFQYYIILKDFANISFFEVMISVPLVHVSHILPVSFSGFGMREIFAIEVFSRFDINPEAAVTTTLMIFFMNSVLPAFVGAYLLLRANKYTK
;
A
#
# COMPACT_ATOMS: atom_id res chain seq x y z
N MET A 1 -4.97 -2.83 2.98
CA MET A 1 -5.56 -1.48 3.06
C MET A 1 -7.02 -1.50 3.48
N ILE A 2 -7.91 -2.18 2.77
CA ILE A 2 -9.36 -2.24 3.11
C ILE A 2 -9.59 -2.77 4.53
N LEU A 3 -8.83 -3.78 4.99
CA LEU A 3 -8.91 -4.33 6.34
C LEU A 3 -8.57 -3.30 7.43
N ILE A 4 -7.68 -2.34 7.17
CA ILE A 4 -7.34 -1.28 8.13
C ILE A 4 -8.49 -0.28 8.24
N PHE A 5 -9.18 0.04 7.13
CA PHE A 5 -10.38 0.86 7.16
C PHE A 5 -11.59 0.15 7.77
N LEU A 6 -11.69 -1.16 7.58
CA LEU A 6 -12.75 -1.98 8.20
C LEU A 6 -12.46 -2.32 9.67
N SER A 7 -11.20 -2.25 10.12
CA SER A 7 -10.81 -2.65 11.47
C SER A 7 -11.55 -1.90 12.58
N PRO A 8 -11.79 -0.56 12.52
CA PRO A 8 -12.59 0.11 13.55
C PRO A 8 -14.04 -0.35 13.56
N PHE A 9 -14.60 -0.70 12.39
CA PHE A 9 -15.99 -1.18 12.29
C PHE A 9 -16.14 -2.61 12.81
N LEU A 10 -15.18 -3.48 12.50
CA LEU A 10 -15.12 -4.85 13.02
C LEU A 10 -14.90 -4.84 14.55
N LEU A 11 -14.01 -4.00 15.06
CA LEU A 11 -13.76 -3.88 16.49
C LEU A 11 -14.98 -3.30 17.24
N TYR A 12 -15.72 -2.36 16.61
CA TYR A 12 -16.96 -1.86 17.16
C TYR A 12 -18.02 -2.95 17.25
N PHE A 13 -18.17 -3.76 16.21
CA PHE A 13 -19.09 -4.91 16.18
C PHE A 13 -18.71 -5.99 17.21
N PHE A 14 -17.40 -6.29 17.34
CA PHE A 14 -16.90 -7.21 18.35
C PHE A 14 -17.04 -6.67 19.78
N SER A 15 -16.89 -5.36 20.00
CA SER A 15 -17.05 -4.74 21.33
C SER A 15 -18.50 -4.78 21.80
N PHE A 16 -19.46 -4.80 20.88
CA PHE A 16 -20.89 -4.95 21.21
C PHE A 16 -21.22 -6.36 21.69
N ILE A 17 -20.49 -7.38 21.22
CA ILE A 17 -20.70 -8.79 21.57
C ILE A 17 -19.94 -9.17 22.85
N ILE A 18 -18.82 -8.51 23.18
CA ILE A 18 -17.96 -8.88 24.30
C ILE A 18 -17.93 -7.74 25.32
N ASN A 19 -18.84 -7.84 26.31
CA ASN A 19 -19.00 -6.86 27.38
C ASN A 19 -17.91 -6.98 28.47
N LYS A 20 -16.63 -6.65 28.14
CA LYS A 20 -15.52 -6.60 29.12
C LYS A 20 -14.92 -5.20 29.19
N GLU A 21 -14.77 -4.64 30.41
CA GLU A 21 -14.19 -3.31 30.67
C GLU A 21 -12.80 -3.12 30.03
N ASN A 22 -12.00 -4.16 29.97
CA ASN A 22 -10.67 -4.13 29.34
C ASN A 22 -10.72 -3.84 27.83
N LEU A 23 -11.76 -4.33 27.14
CA LEU A 23 -11.99 -4.05 25.73
C LEU A 23 -12.40 -2.59 25.47
N LYS A 24 -13.16 -2.01 26.37
CA LYS A 24 -13.60 -0.60 26.28
C LYS A 24 -12.40 0.36 26.43
N LYS A 25 -11.45 0.02 27.30
CA LYS A 25 -10.20 0.78 27.49
C LYS A 25 -9.26 0.63 26.27
N PHE A 26 -9.16 -0.56 25.71
CA PHE A 26 -8.41 -0.82 24.48
C PHE A 26 -9.00 -0.06 23.30
N PHE A 27 -10.34 -0.08 23.15
CA PHE A 27 -11.05 0.62 22.09
C PHE A 27 -10.89 2.15 22.16
N ASN A 28 -10.98 2.74 23.35
CA ASN A 28 -10.76 4.17 23.53
C ASN A 28 -9.32 4.60 23.19
N ASN A 29 -8.32 3.77 23.53
CA ASN A 29 -6.93 4.03 23.14
C ASN A 29 -6.73 3.87 21.63
N TYR A 30 -7.38 2.88 21.03
CA TYR A 30 -7.34 2.66 19.59
C TYR A 30 -7.94 3.85 18.82
N LEU A 31 -9.11 4.35 19.23
CA LEU A 31 -9.75 5.52 18.60
C LEU A 31 -8.90 6.80 18.63
N LYS A 32 -8.03 6.96 19.63
CA LYS A 32 -7.08 8.08 19.69
C LYS A 32 -5.96 7.97 18.64
N ILE A 33 -5.60 6.74 18.26
CA ILE A 33 -4.50 6.47 17.32
C ILE A 33 -5.00 6.45 15.86
N VAL A 34 -6.26 6.05 15.65
CA VAL A 34 -6.88 5.91 14.32
C VAL A 34 -6.75 7.16 13.45
N PRO A 35 -7.03 8.39 13.92
CA PRO A 35 -6.91 9.58 13.07
C PRO A 35 -5.48 9.77 12.55
N ARG A 36 -4.48 9.50 13.39
CA ARG A 36 -3.07 9.59 13.00
C ARG A 36 -2.72 8.57 11.91
N ILE A 37 -3.19 7.32 12.08
CA ILE A 37 -2.99 6.26 11.07
C ILE A 37 -3.66 6.64 9.75
N ILE A 38 -4.88 7.16 9.79
CA ILE A 38 -5.62 7.59 8.58
C ILE A 38 -4.86 8.70 7.86
N ILE A 39 -4.40 9.73 8.58
CA ILE A 39 -3.64 10.83 7.99
C ILE A 39 -2.36 10.30 7.33
N MET A 40 -1.59 9.47 8.02
CA MET A 40 -0.39 8.87 7.46
C MET A 40 -0.70 8.02 6.22
N GLN A 41 -1.80 7.28 6.23
CA GLN A 41 -2.23 6.46 5.09
C GLN A 41 -2.62 7.32 3.88
N ILE A 42 -3.31 8.43 4.11
CA ILE A 42 -3.67 9.39 3.05
C ILE A 42 -2.39 9.95 2.42
N ILE A 43 -1.45 10.42 3.24
CA ILE A 43 -0.17 10.96 2.76
C ILE A 43 0.58 9.91 1.93
N PHE A 44 0.69 8.69 2.43
CA PHE A 44 1.36 7.59 1.72
C PHE A 44 0.68 7.28 0.39
N THR A 45 -0.65 7.28 0.35
CA THR A 45 -1.43 7.06 -0.88
C THR A 45 -1.18 8.16 -1.91
N PHE A 46 -1.14 9.44 -1.50
CA PHE A 46 -0.81 10.55 -2.39
C PHE A 46 0.62 10.45 -2.93
N ILE A 47 1.59 10.11 -2.10
CA ILE A 47 2.98 9.89 -2.54
C ILE A 47 3.01 8.77 -3.59
N SER A 48 2.29 7.68 -3.37
CA SER A 48 2.19 6.57 -4.31
C SER A 48 1.60 7.01 -5.66
N PHE A 49 0.51 7.80 -5.67
CA PHE A 49 -0.06 8.34 -6.90
C PHE A 49 0.94 9.22 -7.65
N PHE A 50 1.69 10.05 -6.93
CA PHE A 50 2.71 10.91 -7.52
C PHE A 50 3.86 10.11 -8.15
N GLN A 51 4.31 9.04 -7.48
CA GLN A 51 5.32 8.13 -8.02
C GLN A 51 4.86 7.49 -9.33
N TYR A 52 3.64 6.94 -9.36
CA TYR A 52 3.07 6.37 -10.58
C TYR A 52 2.95 7.42 -11.69
N TYR A 53 2.45 8.60 -11.37
CA TYR A 53 2.28 9.67 -12.33
C TYR A 53 3.60 10.11 -12.98
N ILE A 54 4.64 10.33 -12.18
CA ILE A 54 5.95 10.77 -12.68
C ILE A 54 6.51 9.72 -13.65
N ILE A 55 6.47 8.45 -13.28
CA ILE A 55 7.05 7.38 -14.11
C ILE A 55 6.21 7.16 -15.38
N LEU A 56 4.88 7.10 -15.26
CA LEU A 56 4.00 6.85 -16.41
C LEU A 56 4.00 8.00 -17.41
N LYS A 57 4.15 9.23 -16.95
CA LYS A 57 4.23 10.42 -17.82
C LYS A 57 5.37 10.37 -18.84
N ASP A 58 6.46 9.68 -18.52
CA ASP A 58 7.58 9.51 -19.43
C ASP A 58 7.28 8.52 -20.57
N PHE A 59 6.28 7.64 -20.38
CA PHE A 59 5.89 6.63 -21.37
C PHE A 59 4.61 6.96 -22.13
N ALA A 60 3.72 7.78 -21.57
CA ALA A 60 2.44 8.10 -22.18
C ALA A 60 1.89 9.45 -21.69
N ASN A 61 1.00 10.05 -22.50
CA ASN A 61 0.24 11.24 -22.13
C ASN A 61 -0.90 10.87 -21.16
N ILE A 62 -0.57 10.56 -19.92
CA ILE A 62 -1.53 10.26 -18.88
C ILE A 62 -1.76 11.46 -17.95
N SER A 63 -3.01 11.72 -17.59
CA SER A 63 -3.37 12.73 -16.61
C SER A 63 -3.21 12.20 -15.18
N PHE A 64 -2.98 13.11 -14.23
CA PHE A 64 -2.90 12.74 -12.81
C PHE A 64 -4.22 12.10 -12.30
N PHE A 65 -5.36 12.53 -12.85
CA PHE A 65 -6.67 11.99 -12.47
C PHE A 65 -6.85 10.53 -12.92
N GLU A 66 -6.37 10.18 -14.12
CA GLU A 66 -6.37 8.81 -14.62
C GLU A 66 -5.51 7.90 -13.76
N VAL A 67 -4.36 8.38 -13.30
CA VAL A 67 -3.51 7.66 -12.34
C VAL A 67 -4.21 7.45 -11.00
N MET A 68 -4.92 8.46 -10.48
CA MET A 68 -5.68 8.34 -9.22
C MET A 68 -6.77 7.26 -9.29
N ILE A 69 -7.36 7.03 -10.45
CA ILE A 69 -8.36 5.97 -10.66
C ILE A 69 -7.69 4.61 -10.86
N SER A 70 -6.61 4.57 -11.62
CA SER A 70 -5.95 3.33 -12.05
C SER A 70 -5.16 2.66 -10.93
N VAL A 71 -4.40 3.43 -10.14
CA VAL A 71 -3.50 2.87 -9.12
C VAL A 71 -4.24 2.08 -8.03
N PRO A 72 -5.40 2.52 -7.49
CA PRO A 72 -6.16 1.70 -6.55
C PRO A 72 -6.60 0.37 -7.14
N LEU A 73 -6.95 0.32 -8.44
CA LEU A 73 -7.33 -0.92 -9.12
C LEU A 73 -6.14 -1.88 -9.23
N VAL A 74 -4.95 -1.37 -9.55
CA VAL A 74 -3.71 -2.17 -9.53
C VAL A 74 -3.44 -2.71 -8.12
N HIS A 75 -3.68 -1.91 -7.08
CA HIS A 75 -3.49 -2.36 -5.69
C HIS A 75 -4.51 -3.40 -5.21
N VAL A 76 -5.65 -3.58 -5.88
CA VAL A 76 -6.59 -4.69 -5.60
C VAL A 76 -5.90 -6.05 -5.77
N SER A 77 -4.91 -6.16 -6.67
CA SER A 77 -4.12 -7.38 -6.85
C SER A 77 -3.47 -7.91 -5.56
N HIS A 78 -3.15 -7.02 -4.61
CA HIS A 78 -2.57 -7.42 -3.32
C HIS A 78 -3.54 -8.16 -2.39
N ILE A 79 -4.85 -8.10 -2.66
CA ILE A 79 -5.87 -8.80 -1.86
C ILE A 79 -5.93 -10.28 -2.24
N LEU A 80 -5.47 -10.63 -3.44
CA LEU A 80 -5.52 -12.00 -3.93
C LEU A 80 -4.36 -12.83 -3.34
N PRO A 81 -4.66 -13.90 -2.58
CA PRO A 81 -3.62 -14.71 -1.91
C PRO A 81 -2.89 -15.67 -2.86
N VAL A 82 -2.79 -15.33 -4.14
CA VAL A 82 -2.30 -16.23 -5.21
C VAL A 82 -0.82 -16.00 -5.52
N SER A 83 -0.21 -14.93 -4.98
CA SER A 83 1.17 -14.56 -5.35
C SER A 83 2.01 -14.17 -4.14
N PHE A 84 3.30 -14.45 -4.20
CA PHE A 84 4.28 -13.98 -3.21
C PHE A 84 4.39 -12.45 -3.28
N SER A 85 3.88 -11.77 -2.23
CA SER A 85 3.97 -10.29 -2.12
C SER A 85 3.34 -9.52 -3.30
N GLY A 86 2.37 -10.12 -4.01
CA GLY A 86 1.74 -9.47 -5.18
C GLY A 86 2.57 -9.55 -6.47
N PHE A 87 3.74 -10.17 -6.46
CA PHE A 87 4.60 -10.27 -7.62
C PHE A 87 3.95 -11.14 -8.71
N GLY A 88 3.92 -10.68 -9.95
CA GLY A 88 3.23 -11.29 -11.07
C GLY A 88 1.78 -10.78 -11.21
N MET A 89 0.95 -10.93 -10.20
CA MET A 89 -0.45 -10.49 -10.26
C MET A 89 -0.59 -8.98 -10.38
N ARG A 90 0.25 -8.21 -9.68
CA ARG A 90 0.24 -6.74 -9.78
C ARG A 90 0.60 -6.28 -11.18
N GLU A 91 1.57 -6.91 -11.82
CA GLU A 91 2.00 -6.61 -13.18
C GLU A 91 0.88 -6.94 -14.19
N ILE A 92 0.19 -8.08 -14.03
CA ILE A 92 -0.96 -8.45 -14.87
C ILE A 92 -2.09 -7.41 -14.72
N PHE A 93 -2.43 -7.04 -13.48
CA PHE A 93 -3.44 -6.00 -13.23
C PHE A 93 -3.03 -4.64 -13.80
N ALA A 94 -1.74 -4.30 -13.70
CA ALA A 94 -1.23 -3.06 -14.25
C ALA A 94 -1.36 -3.03 -15.78
N ILE A 95 -1.01 -4.11 -16.47
CA ILE A 95 -1.19 -4.22 -17.91
C ILE A 95 -2.65 -4.01 -18.28
N GLU A 96 -3.58 -4.73 -17.64
CA GLU A 96 -5.00 -4.65 -17.93
C GLU A 96 -5.59 -3.26 -17.65
N VAL A 97 -5.23 -2.65 -16.53
CA VAL A 97 -5.75 -1.33 -16.14
C VAL A 97 -5.18 -0.22 -17.01
N PHE A 98 -3.86 -0.22 -17.24
CA PHE A 98 -3.18 0.85 -17.98
C PHE A 98 -3.38 0.73 -19.49
N SER A 99 -3.68 -0.44 -20.04
CA SER A 99 -4.07 -0.59 -21.46
C SER A 99 -5.30 0.22 -21.84
N ARG A 100 -6.17 0.54 -20.89
CA ARG A 100 -7.35 1.39 -21.11
C ARG A 100 -7.00 2.87 -21.34
N PHE A 101 -5.76 3.24 -21.06
CA PHE A 101 -5.20 4.59 -21.24
C PHE A 101 -4.09 4.61 -22.29
N ASP A 102 -4.13 3.66 -23.23
CA ASP A 102 -3.16 3.51 -24.34
C ASP A 102 -1.69 3.38 -23.87
N ILE A 103 -1.48 2.90 -22.63
CA ILE A 103 -0.15 2.61 -22.10
C ILE A 103 0.24 1.19 -22.50
N ASN A 104 1.40 1.06 -23.12
CA ASN A 104 1.92 -0.23 -23.53
C ASN A 104 2.24 -1.15 -22.33
N PRO A 105 2.14 -2.48 -22.50
CA PRO A 105 2.38 -3.44 -21.42
C PRO A 105 3.77 -3.32 -20.77
N GLU A 106 4.79 -2.99 -21.55
CA GLU A 106 6.17 -2.83 -21.07
C GLU A 106 6.31 -1.67 -20.09
N ALA A 107 5.68 -0.53 -20.40
CA ALA A 107 5.65 0.63 -19.52
C ALA A 107 4.87 0.35 -18.23
N ALA A 108 3.74 -0.37 -18.32
CA ALA A 108 2.94 -0.76 -17.17
C ALA A 108 3.73 -1.66 -16.19
N VAL A 109 4.40 -2.69 -16.72
CA VAL A 109 5.24 -3.60 -15.93
C VAL A 109 6.45 -2.87 -15.36
N THR A 110 7.15 -2.11 -16.17
CA THR A 110 8.34 -1.36 -15.73
C THR A 110 8.00 -0.42 -14.59
N THR A 111 6.88 0.32 -14.70
CA THR A 111 6.42 1.25 -13.66
C THR A 111 6.15 0.53 -12.35
N THR A 112 5.42 -0.57 -12.39
CA THR A 112 5.08 -1.32 -11.17
C THR A 112 6.32 -1.94 -10.52
N LEU A 113 7.26 -2.45 -11.31
CA LEU A 113 8.53 -2.99 -10.82
C LEU A 113 9.41 -1.90 -10.19
N MET A 114 9.54 -0.73 -10.83
CA MET A 114 10.31 0.40 -10.28
C MET A 114 9.72 0.84 -8.93
N ILE A 115 8.42 0.98 -8.83
CA ILE A 115 7.74 1.38 -7.58
C ILE A 115 7.92 0.29 -6.50
N PHE A 116 7.83 -0.98 -6.86
CA PHE A 116 8.11 -2.07 -5.93
C PHE A 116 9.54 -2.02 -5.42
N PHE A 117 10.49 -1.80 -6.29
CA PHE A 117 11.89 -1.68 -5.91
C PHE A 117 12.11 -0.52 -4.94
N MET A 118 11.55 0.66 -5.25
CA MET A 118 11.69 1.86 -4.42
C MET A 118 11.00 1.72 -3.06
N ASN A 119 9.80 1.14 -3.02
CA ASN A 119 8.96 1.14 -1.81
C ASN A 119 9.11 -0.13 -0.95
N SER A 120 9.68 -1.21 -1.48
CA SER A 120 9.82 -2.48 -0.75
C SER A 120 11.28 -2.91 -0.66
N VAL A 121 11.99 -2.99 -1.78
CA VAL A 121 13.34 -3.56 -1.82
C VAL A 121 14.35 -2.63 -1.16
N LEU A 122 14.36 -1.35 -1.52
CA LEU A 122 15.29 -0.36 -0.93
C LEU A 122 15.11 -0.23 0.59
N PRO A 123 13.91 -0.03 1.14
CA PRO A 123 13.73 0.02 2.59
C PRO A 123 14.11 -1.29 3.30
N ALA A 124 13.88 -2.44 2.66
CA ALA A 124 14.29 -3.73 3.22
C ALA A 124 15.82 -3.85 3.35
N PHE A 125 16.58 -3.39 2.35
CA PHE A 125 18.04 -3.34 2.43
C PHE A 125 18.53 -2.40 3.53
N VAL A 126 17.94 -1.20 3.65
CA VAL A 126 18.28 -0.25 4.72
C VAL A 126 17.97 -0.86 6.09
N GLY A 127 16.81 -1.48 6.25
CA GLY A 127 16.42 -2.17 7.49
C GLY A 127 17.37 -3.30 7.86
N ALA A 128 17.74 -4.15 6.89
CA ALA A 128 18.69 -5.24 7.10
C ALA A 128 20.08 -4.70 7.53
N TYR A 129 20.56 -3.65 6.87
CA TYR A 129 21.83 -3.00 7.23
C TYR A 129 21.81 -2.46 8.66
N LEU A 130 20.74 -1.77 9.05
CA LEU A 130 20.59 -1.23 10.41
C LEU A 130 20.53 -2.34 11.47
N LEU A 131 19.84 -3.45 11.20
CA LEU A 131 19.79 -4.60 12.11
C LEU A 131 21.16 -5.24 12.30
N LEU A 132 21.93 -5.42 11.22
CA LEU A 132 23.28 -5.95 11.29
C LEU A 132 24.22 -5.04 12.10
N ARG A 133 24.06 -3.73 11.96
CA ARG A 133 24.82 -2.76 12.73
C ARG A 133 24.43 -2.75 14.21
N ALA A 134 23.14 -2.81 14.52
CA ALA A 134 22.64 -2.84 15.90
C ALA A 134 23.15 -4.07 16.66
N ASN A 135 23.17 -5.24 16.03
CA ASN A 135 23.68 -6.49 16.65
C ASN A 135 25.18 -6.45 16.98
N LYS A 136 25.94 -5.54 16.38
CA LYS A 136 27.37 -5.35 16.67
C LYS A 136 27.62 -4.60 17.98
N TYR A 137 26.62 -3.87 18.49
CA TYR A 137 26.72 -3.07 19.73
C TYR A 137 26.09 -3.78 20.95
N THR A 138 25.45 -4.92 20.76
CA THR A 138 24.82 -5.73 21.84
C THR A 138 25.68 -6.92 22.26
N LYS A 139 26.88 -7.09 21.71
CA LYS A 139 27.91 -8.02 22.17
C LYS A 139 29.03 -7.24 22.91
#